data_535308d5fd14445a332c3bc6990f0cd9
#
_entry.id   535308d5fd14445a332c3bc6990f0cd9
#
_cell.length_a   1.000
_cell.length_b   1.000
_cell.length_c   1.000
_cell.angle_alpha   90.00
_cell.angle_beta   90.00
_cell.angle_gamma   90.00
#
_symmetry.space_group_name_H-M   'P 1'
#
loop_
_entity.id
_entity.type
_entity.pdbx_description
1 polymer ?
#
loop_
_entity_poly.entity_id
_entity_poly.type
_entity_poly.pdbx_seq_one_letter_code
_entity_poly.pdbx_strand_id
1 'polypeptide(L)'
;MSIKSIIPILIGVTLLIAGCRSQKDAARTATAERDNTAVSSTTKKYYTAAFTCTAQGMKANGQVRMEPDSIVWLSVSKVIELGRARFTTDSVVVYAKVMGRCFRGTYDDVYKRFHYRTDFAEITKALMSDNAAQQLTTIVNQFGLEATFTLEPWKRVEKLTFPLPIPSNVLPL
;
A
#
# COMPACT_ATOMS: atom_id res chain seq x y z
N MET A 1 -3.75 -28.75 3.45
CA MET A 1 -4.01 -27.52 2.66
C MET A 1 -2.69 -27.12 2.01
N SER A 2 -2.63 -27.16 0.69
CA SER A 2 -1.37 -26.99 -0.05
C SER A 2 -0.93 -25.53 -0.07
N ILE A 3 0.32 -25.28 0.29
CA ILE A 3 1.01 -23.98 0.23
C ILE A 3 0.89 -23.31 -1.16
N LYS A 4 0.66 -24.11 -2.20
CA LYS A 4 0.45 -23.63 -3.58
C LYS A 4 -0.78 -22.75 -3.77
N SER A 5 -1.77 -22.79 -2.87
CA SER A 5 -3.02 -22.02 -3.00
C SER A 5 -2.99 -20.64 -2.32
N ILE A 6 -1.97 -20.37 -1.51
CA ILE A 6 -1.80 -19.06 -0.83
C ILE A 6 -0.97 -18.10 -1.69
N ILE A 7 -0.15 -18.66 -2.56
CA ILE A 7 0.80 -17.96 -3.43
C ILE A 7 0.13 -16.87 -4.30
N PRO A 8 -1.02 -17.10 -4.95
CA PRO A 8 -1.55 -16.10 -5.88
C PRO A 8 -2.24 -14.89 -5.22
N ILE A 9 -2.79 -15.01 -4.02
CA ILE A 9 -3.34 -13.81 -3.32
C ILE A 9 -2.20 -12.89 -2.87
N LEU A 10 -1.10 -13.50 -2.47
CA LEU A 10 0.12 -12.76 -2.16
C LEU A 10 0.80 -12.25 -3.43
N ILE A 11 0.73 -13.00 -4.53
CA ILE A 11 1.32 -12.65 -5.82
C ILE A 11 0.64 -11.40 -6.39
N GLY A 12 -0.63 -11.17 -6.15
CA GLY A 12 -1.31 -9.95 -6.56
C GLY A 12 -0.86 -8.69 -5.85
N VAL A 13 -0.48 -8.85 -4.62
CA VAL A 13 0.22 -7.81 -3.86
C VAL A 13 1.73 -7.87 -4.10
N THR A 14 2.27 -9.00 -4.61
CA THR A 14 3.70 -9.33 -4.61
C THR A 14 4.32 -9.65 -5.96
N LEU A 15 3.55 -9.83 -7.04
CA LEU A 15 4.08 -9.96 -8.41
C LEU A 15 4.74 -8.68 -8.92
N LEU A 16 4.74 -7.76 -8.04
CA LEU A 16 5.42 -6.51 -8.16
C LEU A 16 6.95 -6.63 -8.06
N ILE A 17 7.62 -7.84 -7.91
CA ILE A 17 9.00 -7.75 -7.50
C ILE A 17 9.86 -9.00 -7.80
N ALA A 18 10.46 -9.09 -8.93
CA ALA A 18 11.67 -9.86 -9.13
C ALA A 18 12.76 -8.99 -9.79
N GLY A 19 13.73 -8.61 -9.00
CA GLY A 19 15.01 -8.05 -9.42
C GLY A 19 15.26 -6.60 -9.03
N CYS A 20 16.00 -6.37 -7.97
CA CYS A 20 16.76 -5.15 -7.79
C CYS A 20 18.13 -5.45 -7.22
N ARG A 21 19.15 -4.99 -7.95
CA ARG A 21 20.52 -4.82 -7.47
C ARG A 21 20.60 -3.57 -6.60
N SER A 22 21.35 -3.72 -5.52
CA SER A 22 21.79 -2.75 -4.55
C SER A 22 22.33 -1.45 -5.18
N GLN A 23 21.97 -0.33 -4.58
CA GLN A 23 22.85 0.84 -4.54
C GLN A 23 22.88 1.41 -3.13
N LYS A 24 24.11 1.58 -2.67
CA LYS A 24 24.57 2.07 -1.38
C LYS A 24 24.50 3.59 -1.29
N ASP A 25 24.28 4.04 -0.05
CA ASP A 25 24.80 5.24 0.61
C ASP A 25 24.48 6.64 0.08
N ALA A 26 23.84 7.43 0.94
CA ALA A 26 24.50 8.62 1.48
C ALA A 26 23.70 9.23 2.64
N ALA A 27 24.27 9.18 3.82
CA ALA A 27 23.87 10.02 4.95
C ALA A 27 24.15 11.49 4.61
N ARG A 28 23.17 12.36 4.83
CA ARG A 28 23.41 13.80 5.00
C ARG A 28 22.54 14.34 6.12
N THR A 29 23.24 14.64 7.18
CA THR A 29 22.85 15.53 8.27
C THR A 29 22.50 16.90 7.69
N ALA A 30 21.33 17.42 7.98
CA ALA A 30 21.00 18.81 7.76
C ALA A 30 20.33 19.37 9.02
N THR A 31 20.96 20.37 9.49
CA THR A 31 20.75 21.25 10.63
C THR A 31 19.36 21.89 10.60
N ALA A 32 18.78 21.99 11.80
CA ALA A 32 17.53 22.69 12.06
C ALA A 32 17.70 24.19 11.85
N GLU A 33 16.91 24.77 10.98
CA GLU A 33 16.54 26.18 11.04
C GLU A 33 15.06 26.28 11.46
N ARG A 34 14.87 26.95 12.59
CA ARG A 34 13.54 27.34 13.08
C ARG A 34 13.11 28.55 12.27
N ASP A 35 12.15 28.36 11.42
CA ASP A 35 11.40 29.48 10.87
C ASP A 35 9.98 29.48 11.44
N ASN A 36 9.71 30.53 12.27
CA ASN A 36 8.40 30.78 12.86
C ASN A 36 7.51 31.39 11.79
N THR A 37 6.92 30.58 10.95
CA THR A 37 5.84 31.03 10.07
C THR A 37 4.53 30.51 10.65
N ALA A 38 3.57 31.39 10.85
CA ALA A 38 2.25 31.13 11.39
C ALA A 38 1.59 29.95 10.67
N VAL A 39 1.55 28.80 11.34
CA VAL A 39 0.91 27.59 10.82
C VAL A 39 -0.59 27.82 10.89
N SER A 40 -1.19 28.12 9.75
CA SER A 40 -2.62 27.90 9.55
C SER A 40 -2.92 26.47 9.93
N SER A 41 -3.62 26.24 11.02
CA SER A 41 -3.99 24.92 11.52
C SER A 41 -5.05 24.31 10.61
N THR A 42 -4.64 23.84 9.44
CA THR A 42 -5.48 23.01 8.59
C THR A 42 -5.74 21.72 9.36
N THR A 43 -6.92 21.58 9.93
CA THR A 43 -7.31 20.37 10.68
C THR A 43 -7.20 19.16 9.77
N LYS A 44 -6.19 18.36 9.98
CA LYS A 44 -5.94 17.14 9.18
C LYS A 44 -7.17 16.23 9.23
N LYS A 45 -7.57 15.74 8.08
CA LYS A 45 -8.71 14.82 7.97
C LYS A 45 -8.18 13.40 7.78
N TYR A 46 -8.60 12.50 8.64
CA TYR A 46 -8.24 11.09 8.54
C TYR A 46 -9.46 10.24 8.24
N TYR A 47 -9.26 9.23 7.42
CA TYR A 47 -10.30 8.30 7.00
C TYR A 47 -9.83 6.86 7.15
N THR A 48 -10.76 5.98 7.51
CA THR A 48 -10.51 4.53 7.56
C THR A 48 -11.71 3.78 7.00
N ALA A 49 -11.45 2.67 6.31
CA ALA A 49 -12.47 1.73 5.87
C ALA A 49 -11.96 0.30 5.98
N ALA A 50 -12.85 -0.63 6.26
CA ALA A 50 -12.55 -2.04 6.11
C ALA A 50 -12.86 -2.49 4.67
N PHE A 51 -12.17 -3.53 4.21
CA PHE A 51 -12.45 -4.16 2.94
C PHE A 51 -12.33 -5.67 3.02
N THR A 52 -12.99 -6.34 2.11
CA THR A 52 -12.80 -7.77 1.85
C THR A 52 -12.26 -7.93 0.44
N CYS A 53 -11.27 -8.80 0.30
CA CYS A 53 -10.76 -9.23 -0.99
C CYS A 53 -10.99 -10.73 -1.15
N THR A 54 -11.54 -11.15 -2.28
CA THR A 54 -11.65 -12.55 -2.66
C THR A 54 -10.84 -12.77 -3.92
N ALA A 55 -9.86 -13.65 -3.87
CA ALA A 55 -9.01 -14.01 -5.00
C ALA A 55 -8.81 -15.52 -5.03
N GLN A 56 -9.01 -16.14 -6.20
CA GLN A 56 -8.89 -17.58 -6.40
C GLN A 56 -9.64 -18.42 -5.33
N GLY A 57 -10.88 -18.01 -5.00
CA GLY A 57 -11.70 -18.67 -3.99
C GLY A 57 -11.29 -18.45 -2.53
N MET A 58 -10.21 -17.69 -2.29
CA MET A 58 -9.75 -17.34 -0.94
C MET A 58 -10.20 -15.94 -0.54
N LYS A 59 -10.84 -15.84 0.62
CA LYS A 59 -11.27 -14.57 1.21
C LYS A 59 -10.25 -14.07 2.23
N ALA A 60 -9.88 -12.81 2.13
CA ALA A 60 -9.05 -12.08 3.08
C ALA A 60 -9.74 -10.76 3.47
N ASN A 61 -9.48 -10.30 4.67
CA ASN A 61 -9.98 -9.02 5.18
C ASN A 61 -8.84 -8.01 5.20
N GLY A 62 -9.19 -6.74 5.07
CA GLY A 62 -8.20 -5.68 5.13
C GLY A 62 -8.74 -4.42 5.74
N GLN A 63 -7.82 -3.51 5.99
CA GLN A 63 -8.11 -2.15 6.42
C GLN A 63 -7.33 -1.18 5.55
N VAL A 64 -7.99 -0.13 5.13
CA VAL A 64 -7.37 1.03 4.52
C VAL A 64 -7.47 2.22 5.47
N ARG A 65 -6.41 3.00 5.58
CA ARG A 65 -6.30 4.23 6.33
C ARG A 65 -5.72 5.31 5.44
N MET A 66 -6.20 6.52 5.56
CA MET A 66 -5.80 7.58 4.66
C MET A 66 -5.81 8.94 5.32
N GLU A 67 -4.80 9.74 5.02
CA GLU A 67 -4.76 11.18 5.04
C GLU A 67 -4.67 11.61 3.56
N PRO A 68 -5.73 12.17 2.95
CA PRO A 68 -5.89 12.25 1.48
C PRO A 68 -4.73 12.89 0.72
N ASP A 69 -4.10 13.90 1.30
CA ASP A 69 -3.04 14.67 0.63
C ASP A 69 -1.63 14.19 0.99
N SER A 70 -1.50 13.11 1.75
CA SER A 70 -0.22 12.73 2.35
C SER A 70 0.08 11.25 2.30
N ILE A 71 -0.86 10.39 2.71
CA ILE A 71 -0.56 8.99 2.93
C ILE A 71 -1.80 8.09 2.78
N VAL A 72 -1.62 6.98 2.09
CA VAL A 72 -2.53 5.83 2.08
C VAL A 72 -1.80 4.63 2.66
N TRP A 73 -2.43 3.94 3.56
CA TRP A 73 -1.92 2.73 4.21
C TRP A 73 -2.94 1.60 4.12
N LEU A 74 -2.45 0.41 3.79
CA LEU A 74 -3.23 -0.80 3.63
C LEU A 74 -2.65 -1.92 4.49
N SER A 75 -3.53 -2.73 5.07
CA SER A 75 -3.17 -4.01 5.70
C SER A 75 -4.14 -5.08 5.23
N VAL A 76 -3.62 -6.27 4.95
CA VAL A 76 -4.40 -7.44 4.53
C VAL A 76 -4.11 -8.58 5.47
N SER A 77 -5.17 -9.26 5.94
CA SER A 77 -5.09 -10.40 6.85
C SER A 77 -6.14 -11.46 6.51
N LYS A 78 -5.84 -12.72 6.85
CA LYS A 78 -6.80 -13.81 6.87
C LYS A 78 -6.95 -14.33 8.31
N VAL A 79 -6.13 -15.27 8.74
CA VAL A 79 -5.95 -15.67 10.14
C VAL A 79 -4.75 -14.91 10.72
N ILE A 80 -3.72 -14.71 9.89
CA ILE A 80 -2.54 -13.91 10.19
C ILE A 80 -2.46 -12.75 9.21
N GLU A 81 -1.68 -11.75 9.55
CA GLU A 81 -1.40 -10.65 8.64
C GLU A 81 -0.56 -11.14 7.45
N LEU A 82 -1.07 -10.92 6.25
CA LEU A 82 -0.43 -11.32 5.00
C LEU A 82 0.58 -10.27 4.53
N GLY A 83 0.25 -8.99 4.68
CA GLY A 83 1.10 -7.91 4.28
C GLY A 83 0.53 -6.53 4.55
N ARG A 84 1.35 -5.52 4.28
CA ARG A 84 1.01 -4.09 4.38
C ARG A 84 1.56 -3.32 3.20
N ALA A 85 0.90 -2.23 2.87
CA ALA A 85 1.41 -1.26 1.91
C ALA A 85 1.27 0.15 2.46
N ARG A 86 2.16 1.04 2.03
CA ARG A 86 2.10 2.47 2.30
C ARG A 86 2.47 3.22 1.04
N PHE A 87 1.61 4.14 0.67
CA PHE A 87 1.77 5.05 -0.46
C PHE A 87 1.86 6.46 0.10
N THR A 88 2.83 7.22 -0.33
CA THR A 88 2.96 8.65 -0.06
C THR A 88 2.97 9.39 -1.39
N THR A 89 3.09 10.69 -1.37
CA THR A 89 3.13 11.50 -2.60
C THR A 89 4.29 11.15 -3.53
N ASP A 90 5.37 10.57 -3.00
CA ASP A 90 6.63 10.32 -3.70
C ASP A 90 7.12 8.87 -3.64
N SER A 91 6.53 8.04 -2.77
CA SER A 91 7.06 6.71 -2.51
C SER A 91 5.98 5.64 -2.32
N VAL A 92 6.38 4.43 -2.65
CA VAL A 92 5.58 3.21 -2.48
C VAL A 92 6.39 2.20 -1.67
N VAL A 93 5.83 1.69 -0.59
CA VAL A 93 6.41 0.61 0.20
C VAL A 93 5.37 -0.51 0.33
N VAL A 94 5.74 -1.72 -0.08
CA VAL A 94 4.90 -2.92 0.05
C VAL A 94 5.68 -3.99 0.81
N TYR A 95 5.15 -4.44 1.93
CA TYR A 95 5.72 -5.51 2.72
C TYR A 95 4.84 -6.75 2.67
N ALA A 96 5.29 -7.77 1.97
CA ALA A 96 4.69 -9.10 1.92
C ALA A 96 5.21 -9.93 3.10
N LYS A 97 4.54 -9.81 4.24
CA LYS A 97 4.97 -10.39 5.52
C LYS A 97 5.15 -11.90 5.46
N VAL A 98 4.21 -12.59 4.83
CA VAL A 98 4.25 -14.07 4.72
C VAL A 98 5.40 -14.56 3.86
N MET A 99 5.89 -13.74 2.94
CA MET A 99 7.04 -14.07 2.07
C MET A 99 8.37 -13.54 2.62
N GLY A 100 8.34 -12.72 3.66
CA GLY A 100 9.54 -12.04 4.16
C GLY A 100 10.17 -11.10 3.13
N ARG A 101 9.36 -10.47 2.27
CA ARG A 101 9.85 -9.62 1.17
C ARG A 101 9.26 -8.22 1.19
N CYS A 102 10.03 -7.24 0.72
CA CYS A 102 9.62 -5.84 0.71
C CYS A 102 10.03 -5.13 -0.58
N PHE A 103 9.10 -4.36 -1.14
CA PHE A 103 9.39 -3.35 -2.17
C PHE A 103 9.48 -1.97 -1.51
N ARG A 104 10.45 -1.20 -1.96
CA ARG A 104 10.57 0.23 -1.65
C ARG A 104 11.01 0.95 -2.92
N GLY A 105 10.27 1.94 -3.34
CA GLY A 105 10.61 2.70 -4.53
C GLY A 105 9.68 3.87 -4.76
N THR A 106 9.89 4.55 -5.87
CA THR A 106 9.06 5.61 -6.40
C THR A 106 7.95 5.04 -7.30
N TYR A 107 7.04 5.89 -7.78
CA TYR A 107 6.04 5.50 -8.79
C TYR A 107 6.69 5.15 -10.14
N ASP A 108 7.84 5.76 -10.47
CA ASP A 108 8.62 5.37 -11.64
C ASP A 108 9.21 3.97 -11.51
N ASP A 109 9.63 3.58 -10.31
CA ASP A 109 10.11 2.22 -10.05
C ASP A 109 8.96 1.20 -10.14
N VAL A 110 7.76 1.58 -9.70
CA VAL A 110 6.55 0.80 -9.93
C VAL A 110 6.31 0.62 -11.43
N TYR A 111 6.38 1.68 -12.22
CA TYR A 111 6.20 1.59 -13.66
C TYR A 111 7.27 0.71 -14.33
N LYS A 112 8.54 0.94 -14.05
CA LYS A 112 9.64 0.13 -14.60
C LYS A 112 9.47 -1.35 -14.31
N ARG A 113 8.91 -1.65 -13.16
CA ARG A 113 8.79 -3.02 -12.68
C ARG A 113 7.56 -3.74 -13.20
N PHE A 114 6.44 -3.03 -13.26
CA PHE A 114 5.11 -3.62 -13.45
C PHE A 114 4.43 -3.16 -14.72
N HIS A 115 5.06 -2.20 -15.42
CA HIS A 115 4.49 -1.57 -16.60
C HIS A 115 3.11 -0.93 -16.35
N TYR A 116 2.83 -0.58 -15.08
CA TYR A 116 1.61 0.10 -14.66
C TYR A 116 1.95 1.52 -14.19
N ARG A 117 1.42 2.53 -14.91
CA ARG A 117 1.53 3.93 -14.51
C ARG A 117 0.44 4.25 -13.51
N THR A 118 0.83 4.83 -12.41
CA THR A 118 -0.05 5.41 -11.40
C THR A 118 0.73 6.44 -10.60
N ASP A 119 0.02 7.26 -9.86
CA ASP A 119 0.56 8.19 -8.88
C ASP A 119 -0.30 8.21 -7.62
N PHE A 120 0.12 8.99 -6.64
CA PHE A 120 -0.58 9.12 -5.38
C PHE A 120 -1.99 9.69 -5.54
N ALA A 121 -2.15 10.68 -6.44
CA ALA A 121 -3.44 11.34 -6.67
C ALA A 121 -4.45 10.38 -7.32
N GLU A 122 -4.01 9.58 -8.28
CA GLU A 122 -4.85 8.54 -8.90
C GLU A 122 -5.30 7.48 -7.89
N ILE A 123 -4.39 7.00 -7.03
CA ILE A 123 -4.72 6.02 -5.98
C ILE A 123 -5.74 6.62 -5.01
N THR A 124 -5.52 7.85 -4.54
CA THR A 124 -6.41 8.51 -3.61
C THR A 124 -7.79 8.75 -4.23
N LYS A 125 -7.83 9.22 -5.48
CA LYS A 125 -9.07 9.43 -6.23
C LYS A 125 -9.84 8.13 -6.43
N ALA A 126 -9.16 7.05 -6.78
CA ALA A 126 -9.78 5.73 -6.94
C ALA A 126 -10.39 5.24 -5.62
N LEU A 127 -9.68 5.36 -4.51
CA LEU A 127 -10.14 4.93 -3.20
C LEU A 127 -11.31 5.77 -2.65
N MET A 128 -11.40 7.04 -3.02
CA MET A 128 -12.46 7.95 -2.57
C MET A 128 -13.67 8.01 -3.52
N SER A 129 -13.62 7.29 -4.63
CA SER A 129 -14.74 7.23 -5.58
C SER A 129 -15.89 6.35 -5.08
N ASP A 130 -17.09 6.62 -5.53
CA ASP A 130 -18.29 5.80 -5.21
C ASP A 130 -18.15 4.35 -5.69
N ASN A 131 -17.31 4.10 -6.68
CA ASN A 131 -17.03 2.77 -7.24
C ASN A 131 -15.62 2.25 -6.88
N ALA A 132 -15.06 2.67 -5.75
CA ALA A 132 -13.71 2.31 -5.31
C ALA A 132 -13.42 0.80 -5.35
N ALA A 133 -14.36 -0.02 -4.90
CA ALA A 133 -14.23 -1.48 -4.93
C ALA A 133 -14.06 -2.01 -6.36
N GLN A 134 -14.82 -1.49 -7.32
CA GLN A 134 -14.70 -1.86 -8.74
C GLN A 134 -13.37 -1.39 -9.34
N GLN A 135 -12.92 -0.18 -9.00
CA GLN A 135 -11.63 0.33 -9.48
C GLN A 135 -10.47 -0.50 -8.93
N LEU A 136 -10.48 -0.85 -7.65
CA LEU A 136 -9.49 -1.75 -7.06
C LEU A 136 -9.49 -3.12 -7.73
N THR A 137 -10.68 -3.69 -7.99
CA THR A 137 -10.84 -4.94 -8.74
C THR A 137 -10.21 -4.83 -10.13
N THR A 138 -10.50 -3.77 -10.86
CA THR A 138 -9.96 -3.53 -12.21
C THR A 138 -8.42 -3.42 -12.18
N ILE A 139 -7.88 -2.63 -11.26
CA ILE A 139 -6.43 -2.45 -11.10
C ILE A 139 -5.75 -3.78 -10.83
N VAL A 140 -6.25 -4.57 -9.88
CA VAL A 140 -5.63 -5.83 -9.50
C VAL A 140 -5.71 -6.86 -10.62
N ASN A 141 -6.82 -6.89 -11.37
CA ASN A 141 -7.00 -7.81 -12.48
C ASN A 141 -6.06 -7.51 -13.66
N GLN A 142 -5.61 -6.26 -13.84
CA GLN A 142 -4.59 -5.90 -14.83
C GLN A 142 -3.23 -6.58 -14.55
N PHE A 143 -2.98 -6.98 -13.30
CA PHE A 143 -1.80 -7.76 -12.94
C PHE A 143 -1.99 -9.28 -13.08
N GLY A 144 -3.03 -9.72 -13.77
CA GLY A 144 -3.31 -11.14 -13.98
C GLY A 144 -3.87 -11.88 -12.76
N LEU A 145 -4.46 -11.13 -11.83
CA LEU A 145 -5.06 -11.69 -10.64
C LEU A 145 -6.57 -11.51 -10.70
N GLU A 146 -7.28 -12.60 -10.77
CA GLU A 146 -8.72 -12.60 -10.60
C GLU A 146 -9.06 -12.35 -9.13
N ALA A 147 -9.28 -11.07 -8.79
CA ALA A 147 -9.67 -10.66 -7.45
C ALA A 147 -10.91 -9.77 -7.51
N THR A 148 -11.76 -9.86 -6.49
CA THR A 148 -12.89 -8.98 -6.27
C THR A 148 -12.77 -8.31 -4.91
N PHE A 149 -13.15 -7.05 -4.85
CA PHE A 149 -13.10 -6.25 -3.62
C PHE A 149 -14.50 -5.80 -3.20
N THR A 150 -14.73 -5.74 -1.92
CA THR A 150 -15.85 -5.05 -1.29
C THR A 150 -15.28 -4.09 -0.28
N LEU A 151 -15.60 -2.82 -0.37
CA LEU A 151 -15.15 -1.76 0.54
C LEU A 151 -16.32 -1.30 1.38
N GLU A 152 -16.13 -1.23 2.70
CA GLU A 152 -17.11 -0.62 3.60
C GLU A 152 -17.08 0.91 3.47
N PRO A 153 -18.17 1.59 3.89
CA PRO A 153 -18.21 3.05 3.92
C PRO A 153 -17.05 3.65 4.72
N TRP A 154 -16.46 4.72 4.20
CA TRP A 154 -15.42 5.47 4.87
C TRP A 154 -15.91 6.08 6.18
N LYS A 155 -15.10 5.94 7.22
CA LYS A 155 -15.31 6.57 8.53
C LYS A 155 -14.26 7.65 8.73
N ARG A 156 -14.70 8.87 9.00
CA ARG A 156 -13.81 9.95 9.43
C ARG A 156 -13.43 9.75 10.89
N VAL A 157 -12.15 9.94 11.20
CA VAL A 157 -11.60 9.81 12.56
C VAL A 157 -10.68 11.00 12.87
N GLU A 158 -10.46 11.27 14.14
CA GLU A 158 -9.64 12.41 14.56
C GLU A 158 -8.16 12.16 14.45
N LYS A 159 -7.74 10.91 14.62
CA LYS A 159 -6.33 10.52 14.60
C LYS A 159 -6.15 9.13 14.02
N LEU A 160 -5.10 8.96 13.20
CA LEU A 160 -4.66 7.66 12.70
C LEU A 160 -3.14 7.50 12.85
N THR A 161 -2.72 6.25 12.88
CA THR A 161 -1.32 5.85 12.72
C THR A 161 -1.19 4.97 11.49
N PHE A 162 -0.03 5.02 10.85
CA PHE A 162 0.29 4.31 9.61
C PHE A 162 1.51 3.39 9.80
N PRO A 163 1.44 2.40 10.73
CA PRO A 163 2.60 1.62 11.13
C PRO A 163 3.03 0.67 10.00
N LEU A 164 4.30 0.71 9.67
CA LEU A 164 4.91 -0.20 8.69
C LEU A 164 6.25 -0.70 9.23
N PRO A 165 6.25 -1.47 10.33
CA PRO A 165 7.46 -2.09 10.83
C PRO A 165 7.93 -3.15 9.83
N ILE A 166 9.12 -2.96 9.30
CA ILE A 166 9.76 -3.90 8.36
C ILE A 166 11.02 -4.42 9.04
N PRO A 167 11.15 -5.73 9.27
CA PRO A 167 12.35 -6.31 9.83
C PRO A 167 13.58 -6.02 8.97
N SER A 168 14.75 -5.95 9.58
CA SER A 168 16.01 -5.64 8.89
C SER A 168 16.50 -6.75 7.94
N ASN A 169 16.04 -7.97 8.16
CA ASN A 169 16.41 -9.17 7.40
C ASN A 169 15.46 -9.48 6.23
N VAL A 170 14.62 -8.54 5.84
CA VAL A 170 13.66 -8.73 4.74
C VAL A 170 14.37 -8.64 3.40
N LEU A 171 14.14 -9.63 2.54
CA LEU A 171 14.66 -9.66 1.19
C LEU A 171 13.91 -8.64 0.30
N PRO A 172 14.59 -8.05 -0.69
CA PRO A 172 13.90 -7.28 -1.71
C PRO A 172 12.91 -8.17 -2.44
N LEU A 173 11.80 -7.58 -2.75
CA LEU A 173 10.76 -8.23 -3.53
C LEU A 173 11.13 -8.18 -4.98
#